data_8fde3c16c3f8e2ed56b665e4cf209425
#
_entry.id   8fde3c16c3f8e2ed56b665e4cf209425
#
_cell.length_a   1.000
_cell.length_b   1.000
_cell.length_c   1.000
_cell.angle_alpha   90.00
_cell.angle_beta   90.00
_cell.angle_gamma   90.00
#
_symmetry.space_group_name_H-M   'P 1'
#
loop_
_entity.id
_entity.type
_entity.pdbx_description
1 polymer ?
#
loop_
_entity_poly.entity_id
_entity_poly.type
_entity_poly.pdbx_seq_one_letter_code
_entity_poly.pdbx_strand_id
1 'polypeptide(L)'
;MISSASWGMLHSTDNALWTDLVENPNNGLVYKKFREMPFTGTIMATAEDPIQRSFKNGSKHGEWTEFDDDGQVKAKSQFDNGRIQTKADFEDGKKITVAEYKYYENGQLKYKWNRIRGQRHGLQEGFYENGRLSFKTNYKDGEQHGVQENYHENGQLSSKAYYKAGKKYGLYEGYYESGQLFFKSNYKDGKAHGLQESYYETGKLQNRWNYKDGEKHGLQEDYRENGLLEFKRSYEDKIKHGLQEDYYKNGYLEFKRSYKSGYKHGLWKRYYKTGQLQYEENYQDGKKHGLQEFFKKDGSLLFSNKYENGIKVSD
;
A
#
# COMPACT_ATOMS: atom_id res chain seq x y z
N MET A 1 0.24 42.73 39.68
CA MET A 1 1.50 43.26 39.07
C MET A 1 1.91 42.29 37.97
N ILE A 2 1.51 42.61 36.72
CA ILE A 2 1.86 41.76 35.57
C ILE A 2 3.24 42.17 35.13
N SER A 3 4.19 41.28 35.22
CA SER A 3 5.57 41.49 34.76
C SER A 3 5.55 41.60 33.23
N SER A 4 5.87 42.79 32.73
CA SER A 4 6.12 43.04 31.30
C SER A 4 7.35 42.27 30.88
N ALA A 5 7.13 41.16 30.14
CA ALA A 5 8.21 40.49 29.43
C ALA A 5 8.85 41.50 28.47
N SER A 6 10.10 41.82 28.67
CA SER A 6 10.85 42.75 27.83
C SER A 6 11.16 42.13 26.49
N TRP A 7 10.38 42.48 25.47
CA TRP A 7 10.68 42.15 24.07
C TRP A 7 11.97 42.89 23.66
N GLY A 8 13.07 42.20 23.61
CA GLY A 8 14.34 42.77 23.21
C GLY A 8 14.30 43.24 21.75
N MET A 9 14.54 44.57 21.56
CA MET A 9 14.75 45.16 20.25
C MET A 9 16.06 44.67 19.63
N LEU A 10 15.97 43.86 18.61
CA LEU A 10 17.08 43.63 17.69
C LEU A 10 16.94 44.62 16.52
N HIS A 11 17.92 45.53 16.39
CA HIS A 11 17.95 46.51 15.31
C HIS A 11 18.22 45.84 13.97
N SER A 12 17.24 45.86 13.06
CA SER A 12 17.46 45.79 11.62
C SER A 12 16.73 46.90 10.92
N THR A 13 17.27 47.42 9.84
CA THR A 13 16.97 48.70 9.22
C THR A 13 15.61 48.82 8.51
N ASP A 14 14.74 47.84 8.60
CA ASP A 14 13.37 47.84 8.01
C ASP A 14 12.36 47.13 8.90
N ASN A 15 12.14 47.63 10.11
CA ASN A 15 11.02 47.18 10.96
C ASN A 15 9.73 47.83 10.49
N ALA A 16 8.81 47.04 9.92
CA ALA A 16 7.44 47.45 9.65
C ALA A 16 6.50 46.75 10.65
N LEU A 17 5.41 47.42 11.02
CA LEU A 17 4.28 46.79 11.67
C LEU A 17 3.44 46.07 10.61
N TRP A 18 2.77 44.97 10.97
CA TRP A 18 1.88 44.27 10.04
C TRP A 18 0.80 45.18 9.47
N THR A 19 0.33 46.17 10.25
CA THR A 19 -0.63 47.19 9.84
C THR A 19 -0.13 48.10 8.72
N ASP A 20 1.17 48.19 8.48
CA ASP A 20 1.79 49.00 7.44
C ASP A 20 1.92 48.28 6.10
N LEU A 21 1.53 47.01 6.05
CA LEU A 21 1.65 46.17 4.87
C LEU A 21 0.29 45.94 4.19
N VAL A 22 0.36 45.63 2.92
CA VAL A 22 -0.79 45.25 2.09
C VAL A 22 -0.38 44.13 1.17
N GLU A 23 -1.21 43.10 1.09
CA GLU A 23 -1.06 42.03 0.10
C GLU A 23 -1.78 42.44 -1.18
N ASN A 24 -1.10 42.36 -2.33
CA ASN A 24 -1.69 42.60 -3.62
C ASN A 24 -2.48 41.35 -4.07
N PRO A 25 -3.80 41.45 -4.24
CA PRO A 25 -4.66 40.32 -4.57
C PRO A 25 -4.36 39.71 -5.96
N ASN A 26 -3.72 40.46 -6.85
CA ASN A 26 -3.42 39.99 -8.22
C ASN A 26 -2.17 39.13 -8.31
N ASN A 27 -1.19 39.30 -7.42
CA ASN A 27 0.07 38.58 -7.46
C ASN A 27 0.48 37.91 -6.12
N GLY A 28 -0.31 38.13 -5.04
CA GLY A 28 -0.05 37.56 -3.70
C GLY A 28 1.21 38.10 -3.01
N LEU A 29 1.85 39.15 -3.55
CA LEU A 29 3.03 39.74 -2.94
C LEU A 29 2.65 40.80 -1.88
N VAL A 30 3.50 40.94 -0.87
CA VAL A 30 3.31 41.91 0.22
C VAL A 30 4.14 43.15 -0.04
N TYR A 31 3.49 44.32 0.15
CA TYR A 31 4.06 45.65 -0.05
C TYR A 31 3.90 46.49 1.20
N LYS A 32 4.82 47.46 1.43
CA LYS A 32 4.49 48.58 2.36
C LYS A 32 3.43 49.46 1.74
N LYS A 33 2.45 49.94 2.55
CA LYS A 33 1.44 50.89 2.09
C LYS A 33 2.11 52.06 1.39
N PHE A 34 1.54 52.45 0.23
CA PHE A 34 2.04 53.55 -0.60
C PHE A 34 3.44 53.35 -1.19
N ARG A 35 3.90 52.11 -1.31
CA ARG A 35 5.16 51.72 -2.00
C ARG A 35 4.89 50.83 -3.19
N GLU A 36 5.63 51.05 -4.28
CA GLU A 36 5.52 50.26 -5.52
C GLU A 36 6.38 49.00 -5.51
N MET A 37 7.45 48.96 -4.70
CA MET A 37 8.32 47.83 -4.60
C MET A 37 7.85 46.80 -3.54
N PRO A 38 7.92 45.48 -3.86
CA PRO A 38 7.60 44.44 -2.89
C PRO A 38 8.46 44.53 -1.64
N PHE A 39 7.88 44.23 -0.48
CA PHE A 39 8.55 44.34 0.82
C PHE A 39 9.63 43.24 0.98
N THR A 40 10.79 43.69 1.45
CA THR A 40 11.87 42.78 1.94
C THR A 40 12.24 43.22 3.36
N GLY A 41 12.15 42.32 4.33
CA GLY A 41 12.47 42.63 5.72
C GLY A 41 11.74 41.72 6.69
N THR A 42 11.82 42.03 7.98
CA THR A 42 11.18 41.27 9.05
C THR A 42 10.13 42.13 9.76
N ILE A 43 9.00 41.54 10.06
CA ILE A 43 7.96 42.09 10.92
C ILE A 43 8.15 41.41 12.28
N MET A 44 8.34 42.21 13.31
CA MET A 44 8.47 41.72 14.67
C MET A 44 7.12 41.36 15.26
N ALA A 45 7.08 40.30 16.06
CA ALA A 45 5.92 39.95 16.84
C ALA A 45 5.58 41.03 17.89
N THR A 46 4.29 41.21 18.17
CA THR A 46 3.75 42.06 19.22
C THR A 46 2.78 41.28 20.09
N ALA A 47 2.31 41.88 21.20
CA ALA A 47 1.30 41.22 22.04
C ALA A 47 -0.04 41.01 21.30
N GLU A 48 -0.38 41.88 20.32
CA GLU A 48 -1.61 41.80 19.52
C GLU A 48 -1.44 40.86 18.30
N ASP A 49 -0.21 40.70 17.81
CA ASP A 49 0.14 39.84 16.70
C ASP A 49 1.41 39.06 17.05
N PRO A 50 1.28 37.88 17.73
CA PRO A 50 2.38 37.16 18.30
C PRO A 50 3.19 36.35 17.25
N ILE A 51 3.28 36.84 16.00
CA ILE A 51 3.99 36.17 14.93
C ILE A 51 5.07 37.07 14.33
N GLN A 52 6.33 36.64 14.46
CA GLN A 52 7.44 37.22 13.71
C GLN A 52 7.43 36.66 12.29
N ARG A 53 7.52 37.51 11.27
CA ARG A 53 7.45 37.17 9.84
C ARG A 53 8.59 37.77 9.06
N SER A 54 9.19 36.97 8.18
CA SER A 54 10.26 37.41 7.27
C SER A 54 9.78 37.33 5.82
N PHE A 55 10.17 38.33 5.02
CA PHE A 55 9.83 38.43 3.60
C PHE A 55 11.05 38.78 2.76
N LYS A 56 11.05 38.31 1.50
CA LYS A 56 11.99 38.69 0.45
C LYS A 56 11.23 38.95 -0.83
N ASN A 57 11.37 40.18 -1.36
CA ASN A 57 10.64 40.61 -2.55
C ASN A 57 9.12 40.34 -2.47
N GLY A 58 8.51 40.63 -1.32
CA GLY A 58 7.09 40.45 -1.05
C GLY A 58 6.61 39.04 -0.76
N SER A 59 7.48 38.02 -0.98
CA SER A 59 7.16 36.62 -0.72
C SER A 59 7.63 36.20 0.68
N LYS A 60 6.88 35.28 1.32
CA LYS A 60 7.32 34.63 2.57
C LYS A 60 8.70 34.00 2.37
N HIS A 61 9.66 34.35 3.24
CA HIS A 61 11.02 33.83 3.12
C HIS A 61 11.68 33.79 4.51
N GLY A 62 12.56 32.82 4.76
CA GLY A 62 13.22 32.68 6.05
C GLY A 62 12.33 32.09 7.14
N GLU A 63 12.71 32.32 8.39
CA GLU A 63 11.99 31.79 9.56
C GLU A 63 10.80 32.70 9.92
N TRP A 64 9.65 32.06 10.19
CA TRP A 64 8.50 32.65 10.85
C TRP A 64 8.34 31.98 12.21
N THR A 65 8.17 32.81 13.27
CA THR A 65 8.07 32.32 14.64
C THR A 65 6.77 32.82 15.25
N GLU A 66 5.94 31.87 15.72
CA GLU A 66 4.72 32.11 16.49
C GLU A 66 5.03 31.94 17.97
N PHE A 67 4.56 32.83 18.80
CA PHE A 67 4.71 32.81 20.25
C PHE A 67 3.37 32.53 20.92
N ASP A 68 3.40 31.97 22.12
CA ASP A 68 2.24 31.86 23.00
C ASP A 68 2.00 33.11 23.83
N ASP A 69 0.96 33.10 24.68
CA ASP A 69 0.56 34.24 25.51
C ASP A 69 1.62 34.61 26.56
N ASP A 70 2.52 33.66 26.91
CA ASP A 70 3.64 33.88 27.82
C ASP A 70 4.92 34.34 27.09
N GLY A 71 4.88 34.52 25.77
CA GLY A 71 5.99 34.93 24.94
C GLY A 71 6.99 33.83 24.64
N GLN A 72 6.65 32.58 24.91
CA GLN A 72 7.49 31.44 24.53
C GLN A 72 7.20 31.02 23.09
N VAL A 73 8.21 30.40 22.44
CA VAL A 73 8.05 29.91 21.08
C VAL A 73 7.05 28.74 21.06
N LYS A 74 5.93 28.92 20.35
CA LYS A 74 4.90 27.93 20.10
C LYS A 74 5.16 27.13 18.82
N ALA A 75 5.53 27.85 17.73
CA ALA A 75 5.84 27.20 16.46
C ALA A 75 6.90 27.98 15.66
N LYS A 76 7.69 27.26 14.84
CA LYS A 76 8.59 27.83 13.85
C LYS A 76 8.33 27.23 12.48
N SER A 77 8.24 28.08 11.47
CA SER A 77 8.08 27.68 10.07
C SER A 77 9.21 28.26 9.23
N GLN A 78 9.81 27.46 8.38
CA GLN A 78 10.82 27.91 7.42
C GLN A 78 10.19 28.02 6.04
N PHE A 79 10.35 29.19 5.40
CA PHE A 79 9.82 29.47 4.06
C PHE A 79 10.97 29.72 3.07
N ASP A 80 10.75 29.34 1.81
CA ASP A 80 11.55 29.74 0.67
C ASP A 80 10.65 30.14 -0.49
N ASN A 81 10.77 31.40 -0.93
CA ASN A 81 9.99 31.95 -2.04
C ASN A 81 8.48 31.64 -1.94
N GLY A 82 7.89 31.89 -0.79
CA GLY A 82 6.46 31.67 -0.49
C GLY A 82 6.09 30.24 -0.10
N ARG A 83 7.00 29.27 -0.30
CA ARG A 83 6.72 27.85 -0.03
C ARG A 83 7.27 27.45 1.35
N ILE A 84 6.43 26.79 2.13
CA ILE A 84 6.84 26.23 3.42
C ILE A 84 7.77 25.04 3.21
N GLN A 85 8.92 25.02 3.88
CA GLN A 85 9.88 23.92 3.84
C GLN A 85 9.76 23.01 5.07
N THR A 86 9.65 23.64 6.24
CA THR A 86 9.45 22.93 7.51
C THR A 86 8.49 23.70 8.41
N LYS A 87 7.78 22.98 9.27
CA LYS A 87 7.08 23.53 10.44
C LYS A 87 7.41 22.68 11.66
N ALA A 88 7.78 23.32 12.75
CA ALA A 88 8.04 22.64 14.02
C ALA A 88 7.19 23.30 15.11
N ASP A 89 6.55 22.48 15.95
CA ASP A 89 5.83 22.94 17.14
C ASP A 89 6.69 22.69 18.39
N PHE A 90 6.53 23.54 19.39
CA PHE A 90 7.31 23.55 20.61
C PHE A 90 6.38 23.51 21.83
N GLU A 91 6.84 22.91 22.91
CA GLU A 91 6.24 22.88 24.24
C GLU A 91 7.37 22.99 25.27
N ASP A 92 7.26 23.88 26.22
CA ASP A 92 8.30 24.19 27.22
C ASP A 92 9.69 24.41 26.59
N GLY A 93 9.74 25.14 25.47
CA GLY A 93 10.96 25.41 24.72
C GLY A 93 11.58 24.20 23.99
N LYS A 94 10.97 23.02 24.07
CA LYS A 94 11.44 21.79 23.39
C LYS A 94 10.65 21.55 22.10
N LYS A 95 11.37 21.26 21.03
CA LYS A 95 10.77 20.86 19.75
C LYS A 95 10.08 19.49 19.91
N ILE A 96 8.75 19.47 19.69
CA ILE A 96 7.94 18.24 19.81
C ILE A 96 7.61 17.63 18.47
N THR A 97 7.17 18.44 17.48
CA THR A 97 6.83 17.94 16.15
C THR A 97 7.66 18.62 15.07
N VAL A 98 7.82 17.96 13.93
CA VAL A 98 8.36 18.57 12.70
C VAL A 98 7.57 18.04 11.51
N ALA A 99 7.01 18.95 10.71
CA ALA A 99 6.50 18.66 9.38
C ALA A 99 7.53 19.14 8.34
N GLU A 100 7.93 18.25 7.43
CA GLU A 100 8.84 18.53 6.32
C GLU A 100 8.05 18.51 5.02
N TYR A 101 8.28 19.51 4.15
CA TYR A 101 7.64 19.68 2.87
C TYR A 101 8.68 19.65 1.76
N LYS A 102 8.44 18.92 0.70
CA LYS A 102 9.25 18.96 -0.52
C LYS A 102 8.37 19.19 -1.72
N TYR A 103 8.93 19.82 -2.73
CA TYR A 103 8.23 20.23 -3.93
C TYR A 103 8.90 19.68 -5.16
N TYR A 104 8.15 19.46 -6.21
CA TYR A 104 8.62 19.24 -7.56
C TYR A 104 9.15 20.56 -8.17
N GLU A 105 9.88 20.47 -9.28
CA GLU A 105 10.38 21.65 -10.00
C GLU A 105 9.25 22.57 -10.46
N ASN A 106 8.11 21.98 -10.88
CA ASN A 106 6.90 22.73 -11.27
C ASN A 106 6.21 23.44 -10.10
N GLY A 107 6.68 23.25 -8.86
CA GLY A 107 6.17 23.89 -7.65
C GLY A 107 5.05 23.16 -6.93
N GLN A 108 4.55 22.06 -7.46
CA GLN A 108 3.59 21.22 -6.76
C GLN A 108 4.23 20.52 -5.56
N LEU A 109 3.45 20.33 -4.49
CA LEU A 109 3.91 19.58 -3.32
C LEU A 109 4.20 18.13 -3.75
N LYS A 110 5.39 17.62 -3.39
CA LYS A 110 5.82 16.25 -3.65
C LYS A 110 5.53 15.34 -2.48
N TYR A 111 5.85 15.79 -1.26
CA TYR A 111 5.48 15.08 -0.03
C TYR A 111 5.47 16.00 1.19
N LYS A 112 4.69 15.55 2.18
CA LYS A 112 4.62 16.10 3.53
C LYS A 112 4.84 14.96 4.53
N TRP A 113 5.88 15.09 5.33
CA TRP A 113 6.27 14.11 6.32
C TRP A 113 6.23 14.71 7.71
N ASN A 114 5.59 14.00 8.63
CA ASN A 114 5.48 14.40 10.02
C ASN A 114 6.38 13.52 10.90
N ARG A 115 7.05 14.14 11.86
CA ARG A 115 7.94 13.49 12.83
C ARG A 115 7.65 14.01 14.24
N ILE A 116 7.83 13.13 15.22
CA ILE A 116 7.90 13.47 16.64
C ILE A 116 9.26 12.96 17.13
N ARG A 117 10.05 13.81 17.77
CA ARG A 117 11.38 13.47 18.29
C ARG A 117 12.26 12.72 17.24
N GLY A 118 12.18 13.16 16.00
CA GLY A 118 12.94 12.59 14.87
C GLY A 118 12.36 11.32 14.25
N GLN A 119 11.42 10.64 14.87
CA GLN A 119 10.75 9.45 14.34
C GLN A 119 9.51 9.82 13.54
N ARG A 120 9.21 9.08 12.47
CA ARG A 120 7.95 9.26 11.73
C ARG A 120 6.77 9.06 12.66
N HIS A 121 5.83 10.01 12.68
CA HIS A 121 4.63 9.94 13.50
C HIS A 121 3.47 10.66 12.79
N GLY A 122 2.24 10.13 12.93
CA GLY A 122 1.06 10.68 12.26
C GLY A 122 1.07 10.46 10.75
N LEU A 123 0.29 11.28 10.05
CA LEU A 123 0.05 11.15 8.62
C LEU A 123 1.28 11.56 7.81
N GLN A 124 1.65 10.72 6.84
CA GLN A 124 2.63 10.98 5.79
C GLN A 124 1.91 10.99 4.46
N GLU A 125 2.15 11.97 3.62
CA GLU A 125 1.47 12.17 2.35
C GLU A 125 2.50 12.36 1.22
N GLY A 126 2.24 11.75 0.07
CA GLY A 126 2.97 11.96 -1.16
C GLY A 126 2.02 12.31 -2.30
N PHE A 127 2.50 13.08 -3.25
CA PHE A 127 1.72 13.60 -4.37
C PHE A 127 2.43 13.35 -5.69
N TYR A 128 1.68 13.23 -6.76
CA TYR A 128 2.18 13.22 -8.14
C TYR A 128 2.48 14.66 -8.62
N GLU A 129 3.22 14.80 -9.71
CA GLU A 129 3.52 16.11 -10.31
C GLU A 129 2.28 16.88 -10.77
N ASN A 130 1.18 16.17 -11.05
CA ASN A 130 -0.12 16.78 -11.36
C ASN A 130 -0.88 17.29 -10.12
N GLY A 131 -0.28 17.19 -8.92
CA GLY A 131 -0.83 17.65 -7.63
C GLY A 131 -1.79 16.66 -6.96
N ARG A 132 -2.13 15.54 -7.61
CA ARG A 132 -2.99 14.51 -7.01
C ARG A 132 -2.23 13.68 -5.97
N LEU A 133 -2.95 13.22 -4.97
CA LEU A 133 -2.40 12.34 -3.94
C LEU A 133 -1.90 11.03 -4.56
N SER A 134 -0.66 10.63 -4.26
CA SER A 134 -0.07 9.35 -4.68
C SER A 134 -0.13 8.31 -3.58
N PHE A 135 0.06 8.72 -2.33
CA PHE A 135 -0.15 7.87 -1.16
C PHE A 135 -0.45 8.69 0.09
N LYS A 136 -1.09 8.05 1.05
CA LYS A 136 -1.12 8.48 2.45
C LYS A 136 -0.94 7.27 3.36
N THR A 137 -0.20 7.45 4.44
CA THR A 137 0.07 6.39 5.41
C THR A 137 0.28 6.98 6.79
N ASN A 138 -0.13 6.27 7.82
CA ASN A 138 0.05 6.69 9.19
C ASN A 138 1.22 5.94 9.84
N TYR A 139 1.95 6.67 10.69
CA TYR A 139 3.03 6.15 11.52
C TYR A 139 2.77 6.43 12.99
N LYS A 140 3.23 5.54 13.84
CA LYS A 140 3.32 5.73 15.28
C LYS A 140 4.71 5.28 15.72
N ASP A 141 5.45 6.17 16.37
CA ASP A 141 6.78 5.90 16.95
C ASP A 141 7.75 5.23 15.95
N GLY A 142 7.77 5.73 14.71
CA GLY A 142 8.64 5.25 13.63
C GLY A 142 8.10 4.08 12.82
N GLU A 143 7.05 3.40 13.27
CA GLU A 143 6.46 2.24 12.60
C GLU A 143 5.12 2.56 11.91
N GLN A 144 4.86 1.92 10.77
CA GLN A 144 3.56 2.04 10.10
C GLN A 144 2.43 1.56 11.03
N HIS A 145 1.38 2.37 11.17
CA HIS A 145 0.26 2.08 12.06
C HIS A 145 -1.04 2.64 11.47
N GLY A 146 -2.09 1.82 11.42
CA GLY A 146 -3.38 2.22 10.82
C GLY A 146 -3.42 1.99 9.32
N VAL A 147 -4.12 2.84 8.59
CA VAL A 147 -4.40 2.68 7.16
C VAL A 147 -3.27 3.24 6.32
N GLN A 148 -2.88 2.50 5.28
CA GLN A 148 -2.13 3.00 4.13
C GLN A 148 -3.04 2.94 2.90
N GLU A 149 -3.08 4.01 2.14
CA GLU A 149 -3.75 4.09 0.84
C GLU A 149 -2.77 4.62 -0.20
N ASN A 150 -2.72 3.95 -1.36
CA ASN A 150 -1.98 4.41 -2.54
C ASN A 150 -2.98 4.69 -3.65
N TYR A 151 -2.64 5.60 -4.53
CA TYR A 151 -3.52 6.07 -5.60
C TYR A 151 -2.82 6.00 -6.95
N HIS A 152 -3.56 5.80 -8.01
CA HIS A 152 -3.12 5.96 -9.39
C HIS A 152 -3.02 7.45 -9.76
N GLU A 153 -2.30 7.79 -10.83
CA GLU A 153 -2.20 9.19 -11.30
C GLU A 153 -3.54 9.80 -11.72
N ASN A 154 -4.51 8.95 -12.09
CA ASN A 154 -5.88 9.41 -12.37
C ASN A 154 -6.66 9.78 -11.10
N GLY A 155 -6.09 9.52 -9.90
CA GLY A 155 -6.66 9.82 -8.58
C GLY A 155 -7.50 8.69 -7.97
N GLN A 156 -7.69 7.58 -8.69
CA GLN A 156 -8.39 6.41 -8.15
C GLN A 156 -7.49 5.64 -7.17
N LEU A 157 -8.11 4.99 -6.20
CA LEU A 157 -7.40 4.13 -5.25
C LEU A 157 -6.71 2.98 -6.00
N SER A 158 -5.40 2.80 -5.77
CA SER A 158 -4.63 1.67 -6.31
C SER A 158 -4.44 0.55 -5.29
N SER A 159 -4.33 0.89 -4.01
CA SER A 159 -4.33 -0.13 -2.95
C SER A 159 -4.67 0.45 -1.59
N LYS A 160 -5.19 -0.44 -0.71
CA LYS A 160 -5.48 -0.15 0.70
C LYS A 160 -5.00 -1.30 1.58
N ALA A 161 -4.27 -0.97 2.62
CA ALA A 161 -3.73 -1.91 3.58
C ALA A 161 -3.85 -1.38 5.01
N TYR A 162 -3.88 -2.29 5.97
CA TYR A 162 -3.86 -1.97 7.39
C TYR A 162 -2.55 -2.45 8.01
N TYR A 163 -1.99 -1.62 8.89
CA TYR A 163 -0.74 -1.89 9.58
C TYR A 163 -0.89 -1.75 11.09
N LYS A 164 -0.22 -2.62 11.82
CA LYS A 164 -0.07 -2.54 13.27
C LYS A 164 1.38 -2.86 13.61
N ALA A 165 2.07 -1.91 14.24
CA ALA A 165 3.48 -2.06 14.60
C ALA A 165 4.34 -2.55 13.41
N GLY A 166 4.28 -1.83 12.28
CA GLY A 166 5.03 -2.10 11.05
C GLY A 166 4.59 -3.34 10.25
N LYS A 167 3.66 -4.14 10.76
CA LYS A 167 3.21 -5.38 10.11
C LYS A 167 1.83 -5.23 9.50
N LYS A 168 1.63 -5.75 8.29
CA LYS A 168 0.29 -5.84 7.68
C LYS A 168 -0.62 -6.74 8.53
N TYR A 169 -1.86 -6.29 8.75
CA TYR A 169 -2.90 -7.10 9.37
C TYR A 169 -4.27 -6.80 8.75
N GLY A 170 -5.21 -7.76 8.82
CA GLY A 170 -6.54 -7.59 8.22
C GLY A 170 -6.50 -7.55 6.70
N LEU A 171 -7.45 -6.86 6.11
CA LEU A 171 -7.66 -6.84 4.67
C LEU A 171 -6.63 -5.96 3.94
N TYR A 172 -6.07 -6.48 2.85
CA TYR A 172 -5.33 -5.75 1.84
C TYR A 172 -6.10 -5.84 0.52
N GLU A 173 -6.32 -4.72 -0.12
CA GLU A 173 -7.02 -4.59 -1.40
C GLU A 173 -6.15 -3.85 -2.41
N GLY A 174 -6.17 -4.30 -3.65
CA GLY A 174 -5.54 -3.64 -4.79
C GLY A 174 -6.56 -3.43 -5.91
N TYR A 175 -6.41 -2.35 -6.68
CA TYR A 175 -7.36 -1.93 -7.70
C TYR A 175 -6.65 -1.58 -9.00
N TYR A 176 -7.28 -1.88 -10.12
CA TYR A 176 -6.87 -1.43 -11.44
C TYR A 176 -7.04 0.10 -11.58
N GLU A 177 -6.42 0.69 -12.61
CA GLU A 177 -6.64 2.10 -12.94
C GLU A 177 -8.09 2.44 -13.30
N SER A 178 -8.87 1.45 -13.70
CA SER A 178 -10.32 1.54 -13.90
C SER A 178 -11.11 1.66 -12.60
N GLY A 179 -10.47 1.44 -11.44
CA GLY A 179 -11.11 1.38 -10.12
C GLY A 179 -11.71 0.02 -9.77
N GLN A 180 -11.64 -0.96 -10.66
CA GLN A 180 -12.11 -2.31 -10.37
C GLN A 180 -11.13 -3.05 -9.44
N LEU A 181 -11.67 -3.90 -8.58
CA LEU A 181 -10.86 -4.73 -7.68
C LEU A 181 -9.98 -5.68 -8.49
N PHE A 182 -8.66 -5.59 -8.27
CA PHE A 182 -7.65 -6.48 -8.84
C PHE A 182 -7.33 -7.64 -7.91
N PHE A 183 -7.24 -7.35 -6.59
CA PHE A 183 -6.73 -8.28 -5.62
C PHE A 183 -7.27 -7.96 -4.22
N LYS A 184 -7.59 -9.00 -3.43
CA LYS A 184 -7.81 -8.88 -1.99
C LYS A 184 -7.20 -10.06 -1.24
N SER A 185 -6.64 -9.81 -0.07
CA SER A 185 -6.02 -10.83 0.78
C SER A 185 -6.10 -10.41 2.25
N ASN A 186 -6.24 -11.38 3.13
CA ASN A 186 -6.14 -11.16 4.56
C ASN A 186 -4.73 -11.43 5.06
N TYR A 187 -4.29 -10.62 6.01
CA TYR A 187 -2.98 -10.70 6.65
C TYR A 187 -3.11 -10.81 8.16
N LYS A 188 -2.24 -11.61 8.76
CA LYS A 188 -2.04 -11.72 10.20
C LYS A 188 -0.53 -11.66 10.47
N ASP A 189 -0.10 -10.73 11.33
CA ASP A 189 1.31 -10.53 11.70
C ASP A 189 2.28 -10.42 10.51
N GLY A 190 1.84 -9.74 9.43
CA GLY A 190 2.60 -9.53 8.20
C GLY A 190 2.57 -10.68 7.20
N LYS A 191 1.93 -11.81 7.52
CA LYS A 191 1.82 -12.99 6.67
C LYS A 191 0.41 -13.14 6.10
N ALA A 192 0.29 -13.60 4.84
CA ALA A 192 -1.00 -13.96 4.26
C ALA A 192 -1.69 -15.04 5.10
N HIS A 193 -2.97 -14.84 5.44
CA HIS A 193 -3.73 -15.75 6.29
C HIS A 193 -5.20 -15.76 5.88
N GLY A 194 -5.77 -16.93 5.59
CA GLY A 194 -7.13 -17.06 5.09
C GLY A 194 -7.22 -16.90 3.58
N LEU A 195 -8.35 -16.42 3.10
CA LEU A 195 -8.69 -16.32 1.69
C LEU A 195 -7.97 -15.14 1.02
N GLN A 196 -7.41 -15.43 -0.16
CA GLN A 196 -6.90 -14.48 -1.13
C GLN A 196 -7.64 -14.66 -2.43
N GLU A 197 -8.07 -13.58 -3.06
CA GLU A 197 -8.70 -13.60 -4.37
C GLU A 197 -8.07 -12.56 -5.28
N SER A 198 -7.91 -12.90 -6.56
CA SER A 198 -7.59 -11.91 -7.60
C SER A 198 -8.60 -11.99 -8.75
N TYR A 199 -8.69 -10.90 -9.47
CA TYR A 199 -9.71 -10.70 -10.50
C TYR A 199 -9.06 -10.17 -11.77
N TYR A 200 -9.58 -10.57 -12.91
CA TYR A 200 -9.27 -9.93 -14.20
C TYR A 200 -9.83 -8.51 -14.24
N GLU A 201 -9.33 -7.68 -15.13
CA GLU A 201 -9.86 -6.33 -15.33
C GLU A 201 -11.33 -6.31 -15.77
N THR A 202 -11.82 -7.41 -16.32
CA THR A 202 -13.24 -7.65 -16.61
C THR A 202 -14.10 -7.89 -15.35
N GLY A 203 -13.49 -7.90 -14.15
CA GLY A 203 -14.16 -8.18 -12.88
C GLY A 203 -14.38 -9.66 -12.58
N LYS A 204 -14.05 -10.56 -13.50
CA LYS A 204 -14.18 -12.01 -13.28
C LYS A 204 -13.08 -12.52 -12.37
N LEU A 205 -13.41 -13.50 -11.54
CA LEU A 205 -12.46 -14.17 -10.66
C LEU A 205 -11.34 -14.83 -11.50
N GLN A 206 -10.08 -14.53 -11.14
CA GLN A 206 -8.88 -15.11 -11.74
C GLN A 206 -8.34 -16.26 -10.88
N ASN A 207 -8.18 -16.00 -9.59
CA ASN A 207 -7.81 -17.05 -8.65
C ASN A 207 -8.43 -16.85 -7.27
N ARG A 208 -8.54 -17.97 -6.55
CA ARG A 208 -9.01 -18.07 -5.17
C ARG A 208 -8.11 -19.03 -4.42
N TRP A 209 -7.30 -18.50 -3.52
CA TRP A 209 -6.29 -19.26 -2.80
C TRP A 209 -6.46 -19.10 -1.30
N ASN A 210 -6.20 -20.17 -0.57
CA ASN A 210 -6.18 -20.15 0.89
C ASN A 210 -4.75 -20.25 1.40
N TYR A 211 -4.47 -19.45 2.42
CA TYR A 211 -3.19 -19.38 3.09
C TYR A 211 -3.33 -19.53 4.60
N LYS A 212 -2.31 -20.10 5.23
CA LYS A 212 -2.13 -20.14 6.67
C LYS A 212 -0.69 -19.76 6.97
N ASP A 213 -0.51 -18.67 7.74
CA ASP A 213 0.79 -18.16 8.17
C ASP A 213 1.80 -17.93 7.03
N GLY A 214 1.30 -17.51 5.86
CA GLY A 214 2.08 -17.23 4.64
C GLY A 214 2.26 -18.41 3.70
N GLU A 215 1.82 -19.62 4.06
CA GLU A 215 1.96 -20.83 3.26
C GLU A 215 0.61 -21.28 2.66
N LYS A 216 0.64 -21.86 1.44
CA LYS A 216 -0.57 -22.41 0.81
C LYS A 216 -1.16 -23.50 1.71
N HIS A 217 -2.44 -23.33 2.06
CA HIS A 217 -3.18 -24.26 2.91
C HIS A 217 -4.62 -24.35 2.43
N GLY A 218 -5.20 -25.55 2.36
CA GLY A 218 -6.54 -25.73 1.81
C GLY A 218 -6.60 -25.61 0.30
N LEU A 219 -7.72 -25.14 -0.21
CA LEU A 219 -8.05 -25.15 -1.63
C LEU A 219 -7.41 -23.96 -2.35
N GLN A 220 -6.87 -24.25 -3.57
CA GLN A 220 -6.36 -23.29 -4.55
C GLN A 220 -7.13 -23.50 -5.85
N GLU A 221 -7.74 -22.46 -6.38
CA GLU A 221 -8.52 -22.48 -7.63
C GLU A 221 -8.04 -21.36 -8.54
N ASP A 222 -7.75 -21.69 -9.80
CA ASP A 222 -7.45 -20.71 -10.84
C ASP A 222 -8.46 -20.84 -11.97
N TYR A 223 -8.88 -19.68 -12.47
CA TYR A 223 -9.90 -19.55 -13.51
C TYR A 223 -9.33 -18.78 -14.70
N ARG A 224 -9.73 -19.17 -15.88
CA ARG A 224 -9.46 -18.45 -17.12
C ARG A 224 -10.37 -17.22 -17.23
N GLU A 225 -9.99 -16.27 -18.04
CA GLU A 225 -10.78 -15.05 -18.25
C GLU A 225 -12.21 -15.32 -18.78
N ASN A 226 -12.43 -16.45 -19.49
CA ASN A 226 -13.76 -16.89 -19.88
C ASN A 226 -14.62 -17.46 -18.73
N GLY A 227 -14.04 -17.54 -17.50
CA GLY A 227 -14.69 -18.04 -16.29
C GLY A 227 -14.58 -19.55 -16.07
N LEU A 228 -13.98 -20.29 -17.01
CA LEU A 228 -13.76 -21.73 -16.84
C LEU A 228 -12.60 -21.99 -15.87
N LEU A 229 -12.77 -23.04 -15.06
CA LEU A 229 -11.73 -23.48 -14.13
C LEU A 229 -10.50 -23.95 -14.91
N GLU A 230 -9.31 -23.54 -14.49
CA GLU A 230 -8.03 -23.98 -15.04
C GLU A 230 -7.43 -25.10 -14.22
N PHE A 231 -7.40 -24.91 -12.90
CA PHE A 231 -7.07 -25.98 -11.97
C PHE A 231 -7.75 -25.77 -10.60
N LYS A 232 -7.84 -26.86 -9.85
CA LYS A 232 -8.30 -26.92 -8.47
C LYS A 232 -7.38 -27.86 -7.70
N ARG A 233 -6.71 -27.35 -6.68
CA ARG A 233 -5.65 -28.07 -5.97
C ARG A 233 -5.76 -27.89 -4.47
N SER A 234 -5.56 -28.96 -3.73
CA SER A 234 -5.58 -28.94 -2.27
C SER A 234 -4.16 -29.06 -1.70
N TYR A 235 -3.91 -28.29 -0.64
CA TYR A 235 -2.64 -28.25 0.07
C TYR A 235 -2.84 -28.31 1.58
N GLU A 236 -1.89 -28.91 2.26
CA GLU A 236 -1.73 -28.84 3.70
C GLU A 236 -0.30 -28.38 3.98
N ASP A 237 -0.16 -27.20 4.64
CA ASP A 237 1.12 -26.57 4.97
C ASP A 237 2.13 -26.62 3.79
N LYS A 238 1.72 -26.01 2.64
CA LYS A 238 2.43 -25.97 1.32
C LYS A 238 2.64 -27.30 0.59
N ILE A 239 2.32 -28.43 1.22
CA ILE A 239 2.50 -29.77 0.64
C ILE A 239 1.18 -30.17 -0.04
N LYS A 240 1.26 -30.77 -1.24
CA LYS A 240 0.07 -31.31 -1.92
C LYS A 240 -0.58 -32.38 -1.04
N HIS A 241 -1.85 -32.16 -0.71
CA HIS A 241 -2.66 -33.08 0.08
C HIS A 241 -4.08 -33.11 -0.48
N GLY A 242 -4.69 -34.30 -0.63
CA GLY A 242 -6.01 -34.42 -1.21
C GLY A 242 -6.01 -34.31 -2.74
N LEU A 243 -7.11 -33.82 -3.29
CA LEU A 243 -7.39 -33.85 -4.71
C LEU A 243 -6.72 -32.70 -5.45
N GLN A 244 -6.19 -33.03 -6.65
CA GLN A 244 -5.64 -32.11 -7.64
C GLN A 244 -6.36 -32.32 -8.95
N GLU A 245 -6.96 -31.29 -9.52
CA GLU A 245 -7.69 -31.33 -10.79
C GLU A 245 -7.13 -30.26 -11.72
N ASP A 246 -6.87 -30.62 -12.97
CA ASP A 246 -6.48 -29.68 -14.04
C ASP A 246 -7.48 -29.82 -15.19
N TYR A 247 -7.79 -28.72 -15.86
CA TYR A 247 -8.85 -28.65 -16.84
C TYR A 247 -8.34 -28.13 -18.19
N TYR A 248 -8.83 -28.73 -19.28
CA TYR A 248 -8.62 -28.22 -20.63
C TYR A 248 -9.25 -26.83 -20.84
N LYS A 249 -8.82 -26.12 -21.90
CA LYS A 249 -9.38 -24.80 -22.26
C LYS A 249 -10.89 -24.85 -22.57
N ASN A 250 -11.43 -26.01 -22.95
CA ASN A 250 -12.86 -26.20 -23.21
C ASN A 250 -13.67 -26.53 -21.95
N GLY A 251 -13.01 -26.58 -20.77
CA GLY A 251 -13.65 -26.82 -19.48
C GLY A 251 -13.76 -28.30 -19.07
N TYR A 252 -13.41 -29.23 -19.95
CA TYR A 252 -13.37 -30.65 -19.55
C TYR A 252 -12.17 -30.93 -18.64
N LEU A 253 -12.35 -31.85 -17.72
CA LEU A 253 -11.31 -32.34 -16.83
C LEU A 253 -10.19 -33.00 -17.66
N GLU A 254 -8.93 -32.60 -17.42
CA GLU A 254 -7.76 -33.23 -18.02
C GLU A 254 -7.13 -34.25 -17.07
N PHE A 255 -6.88 -33.83 -15.81
CA PHE A 255 -6.30 -34.69 -14.79
C PHE A 255 -7.10 -34.62 -13.50
N LYS A 256 -7.25 -35.78 -12.85
CA LYS A 256 -7.72 -35.93 -11.48
C LYS A 256 -6.72 -36.81 -10.72
N ARG A 257 -6.05 -36.22 -9.73
CA ARG A 257 -4.93 -36.82 -9.04
C ARG A 257 -5.06 -36.65 -7.54
N SER A 258 -4.84 -37.73 -6.80
CA SER A 258 -4.87 -37.68 -5.32
C SER A 258 -3.48 -37.73 -4.73
N TYR A 259 -3.26 -36.97 -3.67
CA TYR A 259 -2.01 -36.90 -2.92
C TYR A 259 -2.25 -37.05 -1.43
N LYS A 260 -1.31 -37.67 -0.73
CA LYS A 260 -1.25 -37.73 0.73
C LYS A 260 0.16 -37.31 1.17
N SER A 261 0.26 -36.21 1.93
CA SER A 261 1.54 -35.68 2.43
C SER A 261 2.63 -35.55 1.34
N GLY A 262 2.26 -35.06 0.15
CA GLY A 262 3.15 -34.85 -1.00
C GLY A 262 3.35 -36.07 -1.91
N TYR A 263 3.02 -37.24 -1.47
CA TYR A 263 3.16 -38.46 -2.25
C TYR A 263 1.90 -38.76 -3.07
N LYS A 264 2.09 -39.35 -4.27
CA LYS A 264 0.97 -39.90 -5.05
C LYS A 264 0.24 -40.96 -4.21
N HIS A 265 -1.08 -40.83 -4.09
CA HIS A 265 -1.88 -41.73 -3.29
C HIS A 265 -3.29 -41.86 -3.87
N GLY A 266 -3.85 -43.09 -3.93
CA GLY A 266 -5.16 -43.33 -4.50
C GLY A 266 -5.20 -43.21 -6.03
N LEU A 267 -6.37 -42.92 -6.56
CA LEU A 267 -6.66 -43.01 -7.97
C LEU A 267 -6.21 -41.75 -8.72
N TRP A 268 -5.50 -41.95 -9.83
CA TRP A 268 -5.05 -40.96 -10.79
C TRP A 268 -5.70 -41.23 -12.14
N LYS A 269 -6.35 -40.17 -12.71
CA LYS A 269 -7.07 -40.27 -13.98
C LYS A 269 -6.60 -39.17 -14.92
N ARG A 270 -6.55 -39.52 -16.20
CA ARG A 270 -6.44 -38.58 -17.29
C ARG A 270 -7.60 -38.76 -18.26
N TYR A 271 -8.06 -37.69 -18.83
CA TYR A 271 -9.15 -37.67 -19.78
C TYR A 271 -8.69 -37.08 -21.10
N TYR A 272 -9.32 -37.50 -22.19
CA TYR A 272 -9.19 -36.84 -23.49
C TYR A 272 -9.90 -35.49 -23.47
N LYS A 273 -9.55 -34.60 -24.44
CA LYS A 273 -10.24 -33.29 -24.60
C LYS A 273 -11.75 -33.39 -24.87
N THR A 274 -12.22 -34.59 -25.22
CA THR A 274 -13.62 -34.93 -25.44
C THR A 274 -14.35 -35.37 -24.18
N GLY A 275 -13.62 -35.54 -23.06
CA GLY A 275 -14.15 -35.91 -21.75
C GLY A 275 -14.09 -37.41 -21.43
N GLN A 276 -13.76 -38.28 -22.43
CA GLN A 276 -13.62 -39.71 -22.17
C GLN A 276 -12.35 -40.02 -21.39
N LEU A 277 -12.39 -41.06 -20.55
CA LEU A 277 -11.24 -41.53 -19.79
C LEU A 277 -10.16 -42.03 -20.76
N GLN A 278 -8.92 -41.53 -20.57
CA GLN A 278 -7.74 -41.97 -21.33
C GLN A 278 -6.95 -43.05 -20.58
N TYR A 279 -6.73 -42.81 -19.30
CA TYR A 279 -6.14 -43.83 -18.41
C TYR A 279 -6.53 -43.55 -16.96
N GLU A 280 -6.46 -44.64 -16.16
CA GLU A 280 -6.45 -44.53 -14.70
C GLU A 280 -5.36 -45.40 -14.11
N GLU A 281 -4.79 -44.95 -13.02
CA GLU A 281 -3.71 -45.58 -12.29
C GLU A 281 -3.95 -45.45 -10.79
N ASN A 282 -3.63 -46.49 -10.04
CA ASN A 282 -3.65 -46.43 -8.59
C ASN A 282 -2.24 -46.30 -8.01
N TYR A 283 -2.14 -45.51 -6.97
CA TYR A 283 -0.89 -45.28 -6.23
C TYR A 283 -1.09 -45.48 -4.73
N GLN A 284 -0.10 -46.06 -4.09
CA GLN A 284 0.03 -46.15 -2.64
C GLN A 284 1.39 -45.61 -2.23
N ASP A 285 1.45 -44.56 -1.42
CA ASP A 285 2.68 -43.96 -0.89
C ASP A 285 3.76 -43.69 -1.96
N GLY A 286 3.34 -43.13 -3.09
CA GLY A 286 4.19 -42.76 -4.22
C GLY A 286 4.48 -43.87 -5.24
N LYS A 287 4.14 -45.13 -4.94
CA LYS A 287 4.38 -46.29 -5.81
C LYS A 287 3.10 -46.72 -6.49
N LYS A 288 3.19 -47.21 -7.75
CA LYS A 288 2.06 -47.82 -8.44
C LYS A 288 1.59 -49.07 -7.65
N HIS A 289 0.27 -49.17 -7.44
CA HIS A 289 -0.34 -50.25 -6.69
C HIS A 289 -1.75 -50.50 -7.20
N GLY A 290 -2.10 -51.76 -7.52
CA GLY A 290 -3.39 -52.12 -8.11
C GLY A 290 -3.40 -52.03 -9.65
N LEU A 291 -4.56 -51.85 -10.25
CA LEU A 291 -4.74 -51.82 -11.69
C LEU A 291 -4.30 -50.45 -12.28
N GLN A 292 -3.71 -50.56 -13.48
CA GLN A 292 -3.45 -49.45 -14.38
C GLN A 292 -4.11 -49.80 -15.71
N GLU A 293 -5.07 -48.96 -16.15
CA GLU A 293 -5.89 -49.23 -17.32
C GLU A 293 -5.77 -48.07 -18.31
N PHE A 294 -5.68 -48.40 -19.60
CA PHE A 294 -5.60 -47.44 -20.70
C PHE A 294 -6.77 -47.65 -21.66
N PHE A 295 -7.37 -46.60 -22.12
CA PHE A 295 -8.57 -46.63 -22.94
C PHE A 295 -8.36 -45.83 -24.23
N LYS A 296 -8.98 -46.32 -25.31
CA LYS A 296 -9.07 -45.59 -26.58
C LYS A 296 -10.10 -44.47 -26.47
N LYS A 297 -10.15 -43.57 -27.48
CA LYS A 297 -11.13 -42.46 -27.54
C LYS A 297 -12.59 -42.92 -27.63
N ASP A 298 -12.83 -44.13 -28.13
CA ASP A 298 -14.14 -44.76 -28.18
C ASP A 298 -14.59 -45.35 -26.84
N GLY A 299 -13.71 -45.29 -25.81
CA GLY A 299 -13.93 -45.83 -24.47
C GLY A 299 -13.59 -47.31 -24.31
N SER A 300 -13.18 -48.01 -25.39
CA SER A 300 -12.75 -49.41 -25.28
C SER A 300 -11.40 -49.53 -24.58
N LEU A 301 -11.23 -50.58 -23.76
CA LEU A 301 -9.99 -50.88 -23.09
C LEU A 301 -8.90 -51.17 -24.12
N LEU A 302 -7.73 -50.51 -23.99
CA LEU A 302 -6.58 -50.73 -24.83
C LEU A 302 -5.68 -51.83 -24.24
N PHE A 303 -5.34 -51.68 -22.98
CA PHE A 303 -4.64 -52.70 -22.18
C PHE A 303 -4.75 -52.38 -20.69
N SER A 304 -4.44 -53.34 -19.83
CA SER A 304 -4.32 -53.19 -18.41
C SER A 304 -3.04 -53.86 -17.86
N ASN A 305 -2.52 -53.32 -16.79
CA ASN A 305 -1.40 -53.90 -16.04
C ASN A 305 -1.77 -53.90 -14.55
N LYS A 306 -1.26 -54.86 -13.80
CA LYS A 306 -1.37 -54.91 -12.34
C LYS A 306 -0.01 -54.67 -11.68
N TYR A 307 -0.02 -53.82 -10.64
CA TYR A 307 1.19 -53.46 -9.90
C TYR A 307 1.03 -53.76 -8.41
N GLU A 308 2.11 -54.23 -7.78
CA GLU A 308 2.23 -54.28 -6.33
C GLU A 308 3.53 -53.57 -5.91
N ASN A 309 3.43 -52.56 -5.05
CA ASN A 309 4.55 -51.77 -4.55
C ASN A 309 5.51 -51.23 -5.64
N GLY A 310 4.96 -50.88 -6.81
CA GLY A 310 5.71 -50.35 -7.96
C GLY A 310 6.22 -51.41 -8.95
N ILE A 311 6.05 -52.69 -8.65
CA ILE A 311 6.50 -53.80 -9.50
C ILE A 311 5.30 -54.35 -10.29
N LYS A 312 5.43 -54.50 -11.60
CA LYS A 312 4.40 -55.13 -12.45
C LYS A 312 4.32 -56.63 -12.11
N VAL A 313 3.12 -57.12 -11.78
CA VAL A 313 2.92 -58.52 -11.32
C VAL A 313 2.12 -59.38 -12.29
N SER A 314 1.34 -58.75 -13.20
CA SER A 314 0.65 -59.48 -14.27
C SER A 314 0.36 -58.55 -15.45
N ASP A 315 0.17 -59.10 -16.62
CA ASP A 315 -0.40 -58.46 -17.81
C ASP A 315 -1.90 -58.49 -17.78
#